data_aa6f93fe13a2e8a0aa906ff77413dcac
#
_entry.id   aa6f93fe13a2e8a0aa906ff77413dcac
#
_cell.length_a   1.000
_cell.length_b   1.000
_cell.length_c   1.000
_cell.angle_alpha   90.00
_cell.angle_beta   90.00
_cell.angle_gamma   90.00
#
_symmetry.space_group_name_H-M   'P 1'
#
loop_
_entity.id
_entity.type
_entity.pdbx_description
1 polymer ?
#
loop_
_entity_poly.entity_id
_entity_poly.type
_entity_poly.pdbx_seq_one_letter_code
_entity_poly.pdbx_strand_id
1 'polypeptide(L)'
;PYGEVPKKAHDMKREYTILEKLHPHFELAPKALLFSEGNNIMDKHFYVMEKKQGVVIDAEIPMIEGAKSIEQEISQSLVDTFITLQQVDYEKAGLQSIGRPEGFLERQVNGWINRYALSATDEIRAIKEVESWLLKHIPTTTETTIVHNDFKLNNLVFATDAPVRITGVLDWELATIGDPLSDLGST
;
A
#
# COMPACT_ATOMS: atom_id res chain seq x y z
N PRO A 1 -16.05 5.37 -9.76
CA PRO A 1 -17.10 4.54 -9.17
C PRO A 1 -18.45 5.20 -9.39
N TYR A 2 -19.48 4.41 -9.76
CA TYR A 2 -20.87 4.86 -9.82
C TYR A 2 -21.48 4.64 -8.43
N GLY A 3 -21.91 5.70 -7.74
CA GLY A 3 -22.53 5.65 -6.43
C GLY A 3 -21.89 6.57 -5.39
N GLU A 4 -22.49 6.66 -4.21
CA GLU A 4 -21.92 7.38 -3.06
C GLU A 4 -20.72 6.60 -2.52
N VAL A 5 -19.53 7.15 -2.67
CA VAL A 5 -18.27 6.60 -2.14
C VAL A 5 -18.00 7.23 -0.78
N PRO A 6 -17.50 6.47 0.21
CA PRO A 6 -17.09 7.06 1.49
C PRO A 6 -16.14 8.23 1.26
N LYS A 7 -16.35 9.35 1.97
CA LYS A 7 -15.64 10.64 1.77
C LYS A 7 -14.10 10.58 1.83
N LYS A 8 -13.52 9.45 2.22
CA LYS A 8 -12.06 9.23 2.31
C LYS A 8 -11.54 8.17 1.33
N ALA A 9 -12.40 7.51 0.56
CA ALA A 9 -11.96 6.57 -0.46
C ALA A 9 -11.63 7.34 -1.75
N HIS A 10 -10.53 6.98 -2.39
CA HIS A 10 -10.06 7.56 -3.66
C HIS A 10 -9.80 9.09 -3.61
N ASP A 11 -9.06 9.53 -2.59
CA ASP A 11 -8.57 10.91 -2.52
C ASP A 11 -7.37 11.10 -3.47
N MET A 12 -7.66 11.47 -4.72
CA MET A 12 -6.68 11.68 -5.78
C MET A 12 -5.60 12.71 -5.41
N LYS A 13 -5.96 13.74 -4.63
CA LYS A 13 -5.01 14.77 -4.19
C LYS A 13 -4.02 14.20 -3.18
N ARG A 14 -4.51 13.37 -2.28
CA ARG A 14 -3.68 12.71 -1.28
C ARG A 14 -2.68 11.76 -1.94
N GLU A 15 -3.13 10.91 -2.83
CA GLU A 15 -2.28 9.96 -3.55
C GLU A 15 -1.25 10.68 -4.41
N TYR A 16 -1.66 11.70 -5.18
CA TYR A 16 -0.74 12.57 -5.92
C TYR A 16 0.35 13.14 -5.02
N THR A 17 -0.02 13.70 -3.85
CA THR A 17 0.93 14.30 -2.91
C THR A 17 1.90 13.28 -2.33
N ILE A 18 1.43 12.06 -2.08
CA ILE A 18 2.30 10.96 -1.63
C ILE A 18 3.33 10.63 -2.71
N LEU A 19 2.88 10.40 -3.95
CA LEU A 19 3.76 10.07 -5.07
C LEU A 19 4.78 11.18 -5.37
N GLU A 20 4.35 12.44 -5.36
CA GLU A 20 5.21 13.60 -5.60
C GLU A 20 6.38 13.67 -4.60
N LYS A 21 6.10 13.37 -3.33
CA LYS A 21 7.08 13.42 -2.24
C LYS A 21 7.90 12.15 -2.12
N LEU A 22 7.30 10.99 -2.38
CA LEU A 22 7.93 9.70 -2.21
C LEU A 22 8.91 9.36 -3.34
N HIS A 23 8.53 9.63 -4.60
CA HIS A 23 9.32 9.23 -5.78
C HIS A 23 10.80 9.62 -5.73
N PRO A 24 11.21 10.82 -5.24
CA PRO A 24 12.63 11.18 -5.13
C PRO A 24 13.43 10.32 -4.15
N HIS A 25 12.78 9.60 -3.26
CA HIS A 25 13.37 8.75 -2.23
C HIS A 25 13.14 7.25 -2.46
N PHE A 26 12.18 6.93 -3.33
CA PHE A 26 11.80 5.57 -3.68
C PHE A 26 11.32 5.53 -5.14
N GLU A 27 12.27 5.37 -6.06
CA GLU A 27 12.04 5.45 -7.52
C GLU A 27 11.04 4.41 -8.04
N LEU A 28 10.76 3.34 -7.28
CA LEU A 28 9.74 2.36 -7.65
C LEU A 28 8.31 2.90 -7.52
N ALA A 29 8.08 3.93 -6.71
CA ALA A 29 6.82 4.68 -6.77
C ALA A 29 6.74 5.46 -8.09
N PRO A 30 5.58 5.50 -8.78
CA PRO A 30 5.43 6.28 -10.01
C PRO A 30 5.71 7.76 -9.79
N LYS A 31 6.35 8.42 -10.75
CA LYS A 31 6.52 9.87 -10.73
C LYS A 31 5.17 10.55 -10.93
N ALA A 32 4.79 11.41 -10.01
CA ALA A 32 3.62 12.29 -10.17
C ALA A 32 3.94 13.39 -11.21
N LEU A 33 3.07 13.56 -12.21
CA LEU A 33 3.32 14.47 -13.33
C LEU A 33 2.39 15.69 -13.31
N LEU A 34 1.12 15.50 -12.99
CA LEU A 34 0.10 16.54 -13.00
C LEU A 34 -1.02 16.18 -12.04
N PHE A 35 -1.52 17.16 -11.29
CA PHE A 35 -2.79 17.08 -10.57
C PHE A 35 -3.78 18.11 -11.10
N SER A 36 -5.07 17.72 -11.21
CA SER A 36 -6.17 18.61 -11.59
C SER A 36 -7.32 18.49 -10.61
N GLU A 37 -7.83 19.62 -10.14
CA GLU A 37 -9.02 19.67 -9.28
C GLU A 37 -10.34 19.45 -10.04
N GLY A 38 -10.27 19.06 -11.29
CA GLY A 38 -11.40 19.01 -12.20
C GLY A 38 -11.68 20.40 -12.77
N ASN A 39 -12.26 20.45 -13.89
CA ASN A 39 -12.75 21.65 -14.59
C ASN A 39 -13.23 21.29 -16.00
N ASN A 40 -12.79 22.01 -17.04
CA ASN A 40 -13.21 21.85 -18.43
C ASN A 40 -12.87 20.50 -19.09
N ILE A 41 -12.04 19.64 -18.46
CA ILE A 41 -11.65 18.33 -19.01
C ILE A 41 -12.47 17.21 -18.36
N MET A 42 -12.55 17.23 -17.04
CA MET A 42 -13.30 16.25 -16.23
C MET A 42 -13.90 16.98 -15.04
N ASP A 43 -15.10 16.57 -14.63
CA ASP A 43 -15.83 17.12 -13.47
C ASP A 43 -15.39 16.51 -12.14
N LYS A 44 -14.28 15.78 -12.11
CA LYS A 44 -13.69 15.16 -10.93
C LYS A 44 -12.19 15.42 -10.85
N HIS A 45 -11.66 15.35 -9.65
CA HIS A 45 -10.21 15.36 -9.44
C HIS A 45 -9.57 14.18 -10.17
N PHE A 46 -8.45 14.43 -10.80
CA PHE A 46 -7.61 13.40 -11.40
C PHE A 46 -6.15 13.79 -11.30
N TYR A 47 -5.27 12.84 -11.41
CA TYR A 47 -3.85 13.09 -11.58
C TYR A 47 -3.28 12.22 -12.71
N VAL A 48 -2.13 12.63 -13.19
CA VAL A 48 -1.34 11.91 -14.20
C VAL A 48 -0.03 11.49 -13.56
N MET A 49 0.32 10.24 -13.71
CA MET A 49 1.58 9.69 -13.22
C MET A 49 2.33 8.94 -14.31
N GLU A 50 3.60 8.67 -14.05
CA GLU A 50 4.43 7.79 -14.85
C GLU A 50 3.78 6.41 -15.01
N LYS A 51 3.82 5.87 -16.23
CA LYS A 51 3.49 4.46 -16.46
C LYS A 51 4.73 3.60 -16.24
N LYS A 52 4.74 2.82 -15.18
CA LYS A 52 5.81 1.83 -14.94
C LYS A 52 5.79 0.76 -16.02
N GLN A 53 6.99 0.37 -16.48
CA GLN A 53 7.15 -0.63 -17.53
C GLN A 53 7.29 -2.02 -16.94
N GLY A 54 6.56 -3.00 -17.48
CA GLY A 54 6.60 -4.38 -17.03
C GLY A 54 5.24 -5.05 -17.05
N VAL A 55 5.10 -6.11 -16.27
CA VAL A 55 3.88 -6.92 -16.13
C VAL A 55 3.43 -6.94 -14.67
N VAL A 56 2.13 -7.00 -14.47
CA VAL A 56 1.52 -7.19 -13.14
C VAL A 56 1.13 -8.66 -13.02
N ILE A 57 1.41 -9.24 -11.86
CA ILE A 57 1.00 -10.61 -11.54
C ILE A 57 -0.34 -10.56 -10.81
N ASP A 58 -1.39 -11.05 -11.46
CA ASP A 58 -2.74 -11.10 -10.88
C ASP A 58 -3.16 -12.54 -10.56
N ALA A 59 -3.53 -13.34 -11.54
CA ALA A 59 -3.99 -14.72 -11.34
C ALA A 59 -2.91 -15.77 -11.69
N GLU A 60 -2.07 -15.48 -12.66
CA GLU A 60 -1.05 -16.41 -13.16
C GLU A 60 0.32 -15.72 -13.18
N ILE A 61 1.36 -16.47 -12.85
CA ILE A 61 2.74 -16.01 -12.97
C ILE A 61 3.11 -16.02 -14.45
N PRO A 62 3.44 -14.87 -15.05
CA PRO A 62 3.82 -14.81 -16.46
C PRO A 62 5.16 -15.49 -16.69
N MET A 63 5.38 -16.02 -17.89
CA MET A 63 6.69 -16.50 -18.28
C MET A 63 7.63 -15.30 -18.44
N ILE A 64 8.73 -15.28 -17.65
CA ILE A 64 9.78 -14.27 -17.75
C ILE A 64 11.01 -14.93 -18.39
N GLU A 65 11.42 -14.42 -19.53
CA GLU A 65 12.53 -14.98 -20.30
C GLU A 65 13.84 -14.95 -19.49
N GLY A 66 14.48 -16.11 -19.39
CA GLY A 66 15.76 -16.28 -18.69
C GLY A 66 15.66 -16.49 -17.17
N ALA A 67 14.48 -16.42 -16.56
CA ALA A 67 14.29 -16.74 -15.15
C ALA A 67 14.52 -18.23 -14.89
N LYS A 68 15.32 -18.56 -13.86
CA LYS A 68 15.66 -19.95 -13.50
C LYS A 68 14.72 -20.52 -12.44
N SER A 69 14.26 -19.71 -11.54
CA SER A 69 13.36 -20.05 -10.43
C SER A 69 12.46 -18.86 -10.16
N ILE A 70 11.44 -18.69 -11.01
CA ILE A 70 10.64 -17.47 -11.06
C ILE A 70 9.97 -17.15 -9.71
N GLU A 71 9.48 -18.16 -9.00
CA GLU A 71 8.82 -17.96 -7.70
C GLU A 71 9.82 -17.49 -6.64
N GLN A 72 11.03 -18.02 -6.63
CA GLN A 72 12.08 -17.59 -5.71
C GLN A 72 12.57 -16.17 -6.03
N GLU A 73 12.77 -15.88 -7.32
CA GLU A 73 13.18 -14.55 -7.76
C GLU A 73 12.10 -13.49 -7.44
N ILE A 74 10.81 -13.81 -7.64
CA ILE A 74 9.68 -12.96 -7.25
C ILE A 74 9.71 -12.71 -5.74
N SER A 75 9.81 -13.77 -4.94
CA SER A 75 9.83 -13.67 -3.48
C SER A 75 11.01 -12.84 -2.98
N GLN A 76 12.19 -13.04 -3.55
CA GLN A 76 13.37 -12.25 -3.22
C GLN A 76 13.18 -10.78 -3.58
N SER A 77 12.71 -10.50 -4.80
CA SER A 77 12.47 -9.13 -5.24
C SER A 77 11.41 -8.41 -4.39
N LEU A 78 10.39 -9.15 -3.95
CA LEU A 78 9.35 -8.62 -3.04
C LEU A 78 9.96 -8.20 -1.70
N VAL A 79 10.74 -9.09 -1.07
CA VAL A 79 11.41 -8.81 0.21
C VAL A 79 12.38 -7.64 0.07
N ASP A 80 13.22 -7.62 -0.96
CA ASP A 80 14.19 -6.55 -1.20
C ASP A 80 13.50 -5.19 -1.41
N THR A 81 12.40 -5.18 -2.16
CA THR A 81 11.61 -3.97 -2.40
C THR A 81 10.95 -3.49 -1.10
N PHE A 82 10.42 -4.41 -0.32
CA PHE A 82 9.80 -4.11 0.97
C PHE A 82 10.81 -3.49 1.94
N ILE A 83 12.00 -4.09 2.07
CA ILE A 83 13.09 -3.54 2.89
C ILE A 83 13.49 -2.15 2.41
N THR A 84 13.60 -1.95 1.09
CA THR A 84 13.97 -0.65 0.50
C THR A 84 12.92 0.42 0.82
N LEU A 85 11.63 0.08 0.76
CA LEU A 85 10.56 1.00 1.15
C LEU A 85 10.63 1.39 2.62
N GLN A 86 10.88 0.42 3.50
CA GLN A 86 10.97 0.66 4.95
C GLN A 86 12.19 1.50 5.35
N GLN A 87 13.23 1.52 4.53
CA GLN A 87 14.43 2.35 4.75
C GLN A 87 14.25 3.81 4.33
N VAL A 88 13.14 4.15 3.69
CA VAL A 88 12.86 5.55 3.32
C VAL A 88 12.62 6.38 4.58
N ASP A 89 13.43 7.43 4.74
CA ASP A 89 13.24 8.44 5.77
C ASP A 89 12.03 9.32 5.41
N TYR A 90 10.87 8.96 5.98
CA TYR A 90 9.60 9.63 5.68
C TYR A 90 9.60 11.11 6.14
N GLU A 91 10.44 11.49 7.10
CA GLU A 91 10.59 12.87 7.54
C GLU A 91 11.32 13.70 6.49
N LYS A 92 12.46 13.21 5.99
CA LYS A 92 13.18 13.86 4.88
C LYS A 92 12.35 13.88 3.59
N ALA A 93 11.53 12.87 3.37
CA ALA A 93 10.58 12.87 2.26
C ALA A 93 9.40 13.86 2.45
N GLY A 94 9.24 14.46 3.61
CA GLY A 94 8.12 15.37 3.89
C GLY A 94 6.76 14.69 4.00
N LEU A 95 6.75 13.42 4.41
CA LEU A 95 5.54 12.57 4.46
C LEU A 95 4.93 12.46 5.86
N GLN A 96 5.38 13.21 6.86
CA GLN A 96 4.89 13.12 8.24
C GLN A 96 3.37 13.30 8.37
N SER A 97 2.78 14.07 7.45
CA SER A 97 1.35 14.39 7.49
C SER A 97 0.43 13.31 6.92
N ILE A 98 0.97 12.27 6.26
CA ILE A 98 0.13 11.23 5.65
C ILE A 98 -0.40 10.20 6.65
N GLY A 99 0.19 10.16 7.85
CA GLY A 99 -0.18 9.21 8.90
C GLY A 99 -0.02 9.79 10.30
N ARG A 100 -0.32 8.96 11.27
CA ARG A 100 -0.21 9.24 12.70
C ARG A 100 0.35 8.00 13.39
N PRO A 101 1.68 7.95 13.63
CA PRO A 101 2.34 6.75 14.16
C PRO A 101 1.89 6.38 15.57
N GLU A 102 1.68 7.38 16.46
CA GLU A 102 1.29 7.12 17.84
C GLU A 102 -0.02 6.34 17.93
N GLY A 103 0.00 5.20 18.60
CA GLY A 103 -1.17 4.31 18.75
C GLY A 103 -1.67 3.72 17.43
N PHE A 104 -0.80 3.56 16.43
CA PHE A 104 -1.16 3.06 15.11
C PHE A 104 -1.82 1.67 15.18
N LEU A 105 -1.17 0.68 15.81
CA LEU A 105 -1.69 -0.69 15.91
C LEU A 105 -3.01 -0.75 16.68
N GLU A 106 -3.13 0.01 17.77
CA GLU A 106 -4.37 0.09 18.53
C GLU A 106 -5.55 0.62 17.68
N ARG A 107 -5.29 1.68 16.88
CA ARG A 107 -6.30 2.20 15.95
C ARG A 107 -6.63 1.20 14.84
N GLN A 108 -5.66 0.43 14.34
CA GLN A 108 -5.91 -0.60 13.33
C GLN A 108 -6.82 -1.69 13.90
N VAL A 109 -6.50 -2.25 15.07
CA VAL A 109 -7.31 -3.29 15.71
C VAL A 109 -8.73 -2.78 15.97
N ASN A 110 -8.89 -1.64 16.64
CA ASN A 110 -10.20 -1.05 16.91
C ASN A 110 -10.97 -0.73 15.63
N GLY A 111 -10.27 -0.23 14.60
CA GLY A 111 -10.86 0.08 13.30
C GLY A 111 -11.42 -1.16 12.60
N TRP A 112 -10.70 -2.29 12.63
CA TRP A 112 -11.17 -3.54 12.04
C TRP A 112 -12.33 -4.14 12.84
N ILE A 113 -12.29 -4.15 14.17
CA ILE A 113 -13.41 -4.57 15.02
C ILE A 113 -14.68 -3.78 14.68
N ASN A 114 -14.57 -2.45 14.60
CA ASN A 114 -15.71 -1.60 14.26
C ASN A 114 -16.24 -1.86 12.84
N ARG A 115 -15.37 -2.01 11.84
CA ARG A 115 -15.79 -2.35 10.47
C ARG A 115 -16.50 -3.69 10.40
N TYR A 116 -15.98 -4.70 11.09
CA TYR A 116 -16.64 -5.99 11.17
C TYR A 116 -18.04 -5.86 11.79
N ALA A 117 -18.17 -5.19 12.94
CA ALA A 117 -19.45 -5.00 13.62
C ALA A 117 -20.50 -4.30 12.74
N LEU A 118 -20.07 -3.35 11.87
CA LEU A 118 -20.96 -2.65 10.95
C LEU A 118 -21.36 -3.45 9.72
N SER A 119 -20.57 -4.46 9.31
CA SER A 119 -20.77 -5.25 8.10
C SER A 119 -21.24 -6.68 8.37
N ALA A 120 -21.23 -7.13 9.62
CA ALA A 120 -21.63 -8.49 9.99
C ALA A 120 -23.12 -8.74 9.66
N THR A 121 -23.37 -9.81 8.89
CA THR A 121 -24.72 -10.31 8.56
C THR A 121 -25.17 -11.43 9.50
N ASP A 122 -24.22 -12.12 10.10
CA ASP A 122 -24.44 -13.28 10.95
C ASP A 122 -23.61 -13.21 12.23
N GLU A 123 -24.07 -13.87 13.30
CA GLU A 123 -23.31 -13.96 14.55
C GLU A 123 -22.33 -15.15 14.49
N ILE A 124 -21.03 -14.85 14.43
CA ILE A 124 -19.95 -15.83 14.51
C ILE A 124 -19.38 -15.80 15.92
N ARG A 125 -19.63 -16.83 16.73
CA ARG A 125 -19.21 -16.89 18.15
C ARG A 125 -17.72 -16.63 18.36
N ALA A 126 -16.86 -17.20 17.52
CA ALA A 126 -15.41 -17.05 17.61
C ALA A 126 -14.92 -15.59 17.47
N ILE A 127 -15.69 -14.71 16.84
CA ILE A 127 -15.28 -13.31 16.63
C ILE A 127 -15.10 -12.57 17.96
N LYS A 128 -16.00 -12.74 18.91
CA LYS A 128 -15.88 -12.09 20.25
C LYS A 128 -14.60 -12.52 21.00
N GLU A 129 -14.24 -13.79 20.86
CA GLU A 129 -13.01 -14.31 21.44
C GLU A 129 -11.77 -13.72 20.75
N VAL A 130 -11.78 -13.64 19.42
CA VAL A 130 -10.71 -13.04 18.61
C VAL A 130 -10.57 -11.53 18.91
N GLU A 131 -11.67 -10.78 18.96
CA GLU A 131 -11.67 -9.36 19.36
C GLU A 131 -11.02 -9.16 20.72
N SER A 132 -11.46 -9.94 21.72
CA SER A 132 -10.92 -9.87 23.07
C SER A 132 -9.44 -10.23 23.13
N TRP A 133 -9.01 -11.20 22.33
CA TRP A 133 -7.61 -11.61 22.26
C TRP A 133 -6.76 -10.52 21.60
N LEU A 134 -7.18 -9.98 20.46
CA LEU A 134 -6.49 -8.91 19.76
C LEU A 134 -6.28 -7.69 20.65
N LEU A 135 -7.33 -7.22 21.34
CA LEU A 135 -7.24 -6.06 22.22
C LEU A 135 -6.25 -6.26 23.39
N LYS A 136 -6.09 -7.49 23.86
CA LYS A 136 -5.16 -7.84 24.96
C LYS A 136 -3.71 -8.05 24.49
N HIS A 137 -3.50 -8.30 23.20
CA HIS A 137 -2.21 -8.70 22.64
C HIS A 137 -1.70 -7.72 21.57
N ILE A 138 -2.13 -6.46 21.62
CA ILE A 138 -1.59 -5.43 20.72
C ILE A 138 -0.10 -5.27 21.02
N PRO A 139 0.80 -5.54 20.05
CA PRO A 139 2.23 -5.38 20.29
C PRO A 139 2.61 -3.91 20.43
N THR A 140 3.74 -3.66 21.06
CA THR A 140 4.31 -2.31 21.10
C THR A 140 5.09 -2.08 19.80
N THR A 141 4.72 -1.05 19.06
CA THR A 141 5.49 -0.58 17.89
C THR A 141 6.86 -0.09 18.35
N THR A 142 7.92 -0.66 17.78
CA THR A 142 9.32 -0.30 18.08
C THR A 142 9.91 0.63 17.02
N GLU A 143 9.39 0.56 15.82
CA GLU A 143 9.85 1.33 14.65
C GLU A 143 8.67 1.91 13.90
N THR A 144 8.91 3.01 13.21
CA THR A 144 7.90 3.72 12.45
C THR A 144 8.43 4.00 11.05
N THR A 145 7.67 3.59 10.04
CA THR A 145 8.05 3.75 8.64
C THR A 145 6.85 4.05 7.76
N ILE A 146 7.08 4.18 6.46
CA ILE A 146 6.01 4.18 5.46
C ILE A 146 5.41 2.79 5.39
N VAL A 147 4.08 2.71 5.52
CA VAL A 147 3.27 1.51 5.36
C VAL A 147 2.38 1.70 4.14
N HIS A 148 2.44 0.78 3.19
CA HIS A 148 1.65 0.84 1.95
C HIS A 148 0.18 0.47 2.19
N ASN A 149 -0.08 -0.47 3.11
CA ASN A 149 -1.39 -1.06 3.47
C ASN A 149 -2.07 -1.90 2.35
N ASP A 150 -1.44 -2.05 1.20
CA ASP A 150 -1.92 -2.93 0.12
C ASP A 150 -0.76 -3.46 -0.73
N PHE A 151 0.35 -3.83 -0.06
CA PHE A 151 1.58 -4.31 -0.69
C PHE A 151 1.42 -5.79 -1.10
N LYS A 152 0.89 -6.01 -2.29
CA LYS A 152 0.55 -7.34 -2.84
C LYS A 152 0.91 -7.44 -4.32
N LEU A 153 1.02 -8.65 -4.84
CA LEU A 153 1.54 -8.92 -6.20
C LEU A 153 0.83 -8.14 -7.31
N ASN A 154 -0.48 -7.96 -7.23
CA ASN A 154 -1.24 -7.22 -8.24
C ASN A 154 -1.09 -5.69 -8.16
N ASN A 155 -0.40 -5.17 -7.14
CA ASN A 155 0.03 -3.78 -7.05
C ASN A 155 1.52 -3.59 -7.37
N LEU A 156 2.21 -4.66 -7.81
CA LEU A 156 3.63 -4.64 -8.16
C LEU A 156 3.82 -4.88 -9.65
N VAL A 157 4.67 -4.07 -10.27
CA VAL A 157 5.06 -4.22 -11.68
C VAL A 157 6.41 -4.91 -11.72
N PHE A 158 6.50 -6.01 -12.46
CA PHE A 158 7.72 -6.79 -12.62
C PHE A 158 8.33 -6.59 -14.00
N ALA A 159 9.66 -6.61 -14.07
CA ALA A 159 10.39 -6.64 -15.33
C ALA A 159 10.01 -7.87 -16.15
N THR A 160 10.05 -7.75 -17.46
CA THR A 160 9.75 -8.85 -18.40
C THR A 160 10.98 -9.68 -18.79
N ASP A 161 12.14 -9.34 -18.24
CA ASP A 161 13.45 -9.96 -18.46
C ASP A 161 14.09 -10.40 -17.13
N ALA A 162 15.00 -11.35 -17.17
CA ALA A 162 15.77 -11.80 -16.02
C ALA A 162 16.90 -10.82 -15.67
N PRO A 163 17.29 -10.69 -14.39
CA PRO A 163 16.63 -11.30 -13.24
C PRO A 163 15.27 -10.65 -12.95
N VAL A 164 14.35 -11.45 -12.40
CA VAL A 164 13.03 -10.94 -11.99
C VAL A 164 13.21 -9.85 -10.94
N ARG A 165 12.69 -8.68 -11.22
CA ARG A 165 12.76 -7.52 -10.31
C ARG A 165 11.49 -6.69 -10.39
N ILE A 166 11.13 -6.08 -9.28
CA ILE A 166 10.05 -5.09 -9.25
C ILE A 166 10.55 -3.80 -9.88
N THR A 167 9.77 -3.25 -10.80
CA THR A 167 10.02 -1.99 -11.51
C THR A 167 9.06 -0.89 -11.11
N GLY A 168 8.00 -1.24 -10.39
CA GLY A 168 7.03 -0.29 -9.89
C GLY A 168 6.19 -0.83 -8.77
N VAL A 169 5.82 0.04 -7.83
CA VAL A 169 4.85 -0.18 -6.76
C VAL A 169 3.71 0.80 -6.96
N LEU A 170 2.50 0.29 -7.12
CA LEU A 170 1.28 1.03 -7.49
C LEU A 170 0.30 1.09 -6.32
N ASP A 171 -0.72 1.94 -6.44
CA ASP A 171 -1.86 2.05 -5.51
C ASP A 171 -1.48 2.54 -4.11
N TRP A 172 -1.04 3.79 -4.03
CA TRP A 172 -0.58 4.45 -2.81
C TRP A 172 -1.70 5.12 -2.00
N GLU A 173 -2.96 4.96 -2.39
CA GLU A 173 -4.10 5.66 -1.76
C GLU A 173 -4.25 5.34 -0.26
N LEU A 174 -3.86 4.12 0.17
CA LEU A 174 -3.93 3.67 1.55
C LEU A 174 -2.65 3.90 2.35
N ALA A 175 -1.56 4.37 1.70
CA ALA A 175 -0.28 4.53 2.36
C ALA A 175 -0.35 5.47 3.58
N THR A 176 0.41 5.15 4.60
CA THR A 176 0.43 5.89 5.87
C THR A 176 1.79 5.78 6.55
N ILE A 177 1.92 6.38 7.73
CA ILE A 177 3.06 6.17 8.63
C ILE A 177 2.61 5.29 9.77
N GLY A 178 3.30 4.17 9.99
CA GLY A 178 2.91 3.18 10.99
C GLY A 178 3.97 2.12 11.25
N ASP A 179 3.52 1.00 11.79
CA ASP A 179 4.36 -0.15 12.11
C ASP A 179 4.74 -0.92 10.82
N PRO A 180 6.05 -1.17 10.58
CA PRO A 180 6.53 -1.86 9.38
C PRO A 180 5.93 -3.26 9.19
N LEU A 181 5.62 -3.98 10.26
CA LEU A 181 5.08 -5.33 10.17
C LEU A 181 3.62 -5.38 9.66
N SER A 182 2.95 -4.23 9.56
CA SER A 182 1.57 -4.18 9.04
C SER A 182 1.49 -4.60 7.58
N ASP A 183 2.44 -4.16 6.73
CA ASP A 183 2.48 -4.60 5.34
C ASP A 183 2.86 -6.08 5.24
N LEU A 184 3.84 -6.54 6.03
CA LEU A 184 4.23 -7.95 6.03
C LEU A 184 3.08 -8.88 6.44
N GLY A 185 2.20 -8.43 7.34
CA GLY A 185 1.04 -9.20 7.77
C GLY A 185 -0.12 -9.19 6.78
N SER A 186 -0.11 -8.30 5.78
CA SER A 186 -1.16 -8.15 4.75
C SER A 186 -0.73 -8.66 3.37
N THR A 187 0.56 -8.95 3.17
CA THR A 187 1.15 -9.55 1.96
C THR A 187 1.05 -11.07 1.99
#